data_366f133bd77c98ba40b1a278b7cb7763
#
_entry.id   366f133bd77c98ba40b1a278b7cb7763
#
_cell.length_a   1.000
_cell.length_b   1.000
_cell.length_c   1.000
_cell.angle_alpha   90.00
_cell.angle_beta   90.00
_cell.angle_gamma   90.00
#
_symmetry.space_group_name_H-M   'P 1'
#
loop_
_entity.id
_entity.type
_entity.pdbx_description
1 polymer ?
#
loop_
_entity_poly.entity_id
_entity_poly.type
_entity_poly.pdbx_seq_one_letter_code
_entity_poly.pdbx_strand_id
1 'polypeptide(L)'
;TEAEVRDLVHGCIFTRSPKDMKNTAIFIGGADMAAGEKLLTAATKAFFANFRVSTMLDSNGSNTTAVAAVVKITKALGGSVKGKKIVVTAGTGPVGTRAAGLFAKAGADVVITSRKPEDGERVSAEICKRFGGTVKSVPLREPSQAAAAVQGAEVLLNAGPAGVMLVPRDAWAGKLKVVVDLNALPPLGIEGVEVNDDGQTREGAIAFGALGIGNFKMKLHKECITRLFTRNDLVLDAETIEDVAKELMQK
;
A
#
# COMPACT_ATOMS: atom_id res chain seq x y z
N THR A 1 -23.55 1.47 2.68
CA THR A 1 -23.43 2.89 2.26
C THR A 1 -23.07 3.76 3.46
N GLU A 2 -22.60 5.00 3.22
CA GLU A 2 -22.30 5.98 4.28
C GLU A 2 -23.54 6.31 5.15
N ALA A 3 -24.74 6.29 4.57
CA ALA A 3 -25.99 6.54 5.28
C ALA A 3 -26.31 5.46 6.33
N GLU A 4 -25.93 4.21 6.07
CA GLU A 4 -26.22 3.07 6.94
C GLU A 4 -25.14 2.85 8.00
N VAL A 5 -23.92 3.36 7.77
CA VAL A 5 -22.74 3.11 8.63
C VAL A 5 -23.01 3.53 10.08
N ARG A 6 -23.65 4.68 10.30
CA ARG A 6 -23.93 5.16 11.66
C ARG A 6 -24.72 4.15 12.48
N ASP A 7 -25.78 3.61 11.91
CA ASP A 7 -26.67 2.67 12.62
C ASP A 7 -25.99 1.34 12.87
N LEU A 8 -25.17 0.86 11.91
CA LEU A 8 -24.33 -0.32 12.10
C LEU A 8 -23.28 -0.12 13.21
N VAL A 9 -22.63 1.04 13.25
CA VAL A 9 -21.67 1.38 14.32
C VAL A 9 -22.35 1.46 15.67
N HIS A 10 -23.55 2.09 15.75
CA HIS A 10 -24.33 2.12 16.98
C HIS A 10 -24.73 0.71 17.44
N GLY A 11 -25.07 -0.19 16.51
CA GLY A 11 -25.26 -1.61 16.82
C GLY A 11 -24.01 -2.25 17.42
N CYS A 12 -22.82 -1.88 16.99
CA CYS A 12 -21.55 -2.39 17.55
C CYS A 12 -21.26 -1.84 18.95
N ILE A 13 -21.48 -0.52 19.18
CA ILE A 13 -21.07 0.14 20.42
C ILE A 13 -22.10 0.07 21.55
N PHE A 14 -23.37 -0.24 21.27
CA PHE A 14 -24.42 -0.36 22.29
C PHE A 14 -24.70 -1.80 22.75
N THR A 15 -24.03 -2.78 22.19
CA THR A 15 -24.22 -4.20 22.55
C THR A 15 -23.38 -4.66 23.74
N ARG A 16 -22.41 -3.85 24.18
CA ARG A 16 -21.48 -4.17 25.27
C ARG A 16 -21.27 -2.99 26.19
N SER A 17 -20.85 -3.28 27.44
CA SER A 17 -20.36 -2.23 28.34
C SER A 17 -19.04 -1.65 27.83
N PRO A 18 -18.68 -0.39 28.14
CA PRO A 18 -17.43 0.23 27.66
C PRO A 18 -16.17 -0.60 27.91
N LYS A 19 -16.06 -1.29 29.05
CA LYS A 19 -14.92 -2.15 29.39
C LYS A 19 -14.77 -3.38 28.48
N ASP A 20 -15.87 -3.81 27.84
CA ASP A 20 -15.92 -5.02 27.01
C ASP A 20 -15.92 -4.69 25.50
N MET A 21 -15.90 -3.41 25.12
CA MET A 21 -15.93 -2.98 23.71
C MET A 21 -14.72 -3.46 22.90
N LYS A 22 -13.59 -3.72 23.56
CA LYS A 22 -12.43 -4.36 22.91
C LYS A 22 -12.71 -5.74 22.31
N ASN A 23 -13.83 -6.37 22.67
CA ASN A 23 -14.27 -7.66 22.13
C ASN A 23 -15.15 -7.51 20.86
N THR A 24 -15.30 -6.29 20.37
CA THR A 24 -15.98 -5.97 19.10
C THR A 24 -15.05 -5.09 18.27
N ALA A 25 -14.98 -5.36 16.97
CA ALA A 25 -14.19 -4.56 16.02
C ALA A 25 -14.94 -4.42 14.70
N ILE A 26 -14.59 -3.39 13.94
CA ILE A 26 -15.13 -3.14 12.61
C ILE A 26 -14.01 -3.34 11.58
N PHE A 27 -14.24 -4.23 10.61
CA PHE A 27 -13.38 -4.39 9.44
C PHE A 27 -14.09 -3.84 8.21
N ILE A 28 -13.44 -2.86 7.55
CA ILE A 28 -13.94 -2.25 6.32
C ILE A 28 -13.16 -2.86 5.14
N GLY A 29 -13.80 -3.78 4.45
CA GLY A 29 -13.32 -4.45 3.26
C GLY A 29 -13.95 -3.88 1.98
N GLY A 30 -14.18 -4.78 0.99
CA GLY A 30 -14.79 -4.44 -0.30
C GLY A 30 -13.77 -4.13 -1.39
N ALA A 31 -14.24 -3.93 -2.61
CA ALA A 31 -13.38 -3.73 -3.79
C ALA A 31 -13.01 -2.26 -4.04
N ASP A 32 -13.82 -1.32 -3.56
CA ASP A 32 -13.63 0.11 -3.78
C ASP A 32 -12.97 0.77 -2.56
N MET A 33 -11.73 1.20 -2.74
CA MET A 33 -10.94 1.81 -1.69
C MET A 33 -11.42 3.22 -1.33
N ALA A 34 -11.89 3.99 -2.30
CA ALA A 34 -12.39 5.34 -2.03
C ALA A 34 -13.70 5.29 -1.23
N ALA A 35 -14.58 4.34 -1.54
CA ALA A 35 -15.76 4.06 -0.73
C ALA A 35 -15.36 3.59 0.67
N GLY A 36 -14.36 2.72 0.80
CA GLY A 36 -13.85 2.27 2.09
C GLY A 36 -13.34 3.42 2.97
N GLU A 37 -12.64 4.40 2.43
CA GLU A 37 -12.17 5.59 3.16
C GLU A 37 -13.32 6.47 3.67
N LYS A 38 -14.36 6.63 2.84
CA LYS A 38 -15.56 7.34 3.28
C LYS A 38 -16.28 6.59 4.41
N LEU A 39 -16.37 5.26 4.30
CA LEU A 39 -16.95 4.43 5.35
C LEU A 39 -16.13 4.48 6.65
N LEU A 40 -14.79 4.48 6.59
CA LEU A 40 -13.93 4.66 7.76
C LEU A 40 -14.18 6.01 8.42
N THR A 41 -14.24 7.07 7.61
CA THR A 41 -14.53 8.42 8.10
C THR A 41 -15.92 8.50 8.75
N ALA A 42 -16.94 7.92 8.14
CA ALA A 42 -18.30 7.91 8.68
C ALA A 42 -18.37 7.06 9.97
N ALA A 43 -17.70 5.90 10.01
CA ALA A 43 -17.67 5.04 11.18
C ALA A 43 -17.00 5.72 12.39
N THR A 44 -15.85 6.35 12.18
CA THR A 44 -15.13 7.05 13.25
C THR A 44 -15.88 8.28 13.77
N LYS A 45 -16.63 8.98 12.91
CA LYS A 45 -17.51 10.08 13.32
C LYS A 45 -18.74 9.64 14.11
N ALA A 46 -19.15 8.38 13.99
CA ALA A 46 -20.29 7.85 14.74
C ALA A 46 -19.91 7.44 16.18
N PHE A 47 -18.63 7.40 16.52
CA PHE A 47 -18.18 7.15 17.89
C PHE A 47 -18.39 8.39 18.77
N PHE A 48 -18.66 8.16 20.05
CA PHE A 48 -18.73 9.26 21.03
C PHE A 48 -18.17 8.82 22.38
N ALA A 49 -17.43 9.71 23.03
CA ALA A 49 -16.75 9.48 24.29
C ALA A 49 -16.03 8.10 24.29
N ASN A 50 -16.29 7.24 25.28
CA ASN A 50 -15.71 5.90 25.39
C ASN A 50 -16.50 4.82 24.61
N PHE A 51 -17.61 5.20 23.95
CA PHE A 51 -18.38 4.29 23.10
C PHE A 51 -17.76 4.26 21.71
N ARG A 52 -16.74 3.43 21.55
CA ARG A 52 -15.99 3.21 20.30
C ARG A 52 -15.46 1.79 20.26
N VAL A 53 -15.20 1.31 19.07
CA VAL A 53 -14.55 0.01 18.82
C VAL A 53 -13.40 0.20 17.86
N SER A 54 -12.39 -0.67 17.93
CA SER A 54 -11.27 -0.64 16.98
C SER A 54 -11.77 -0.91 15.57
N THR A 55 -11.18 -0.21 14.61
CA THR A 55 -11.60 -0.26 13.20
C THR A 55 -10.38 -0.45 12.30
N MET A 56 -10.50 -1.27 11.26
CA MET A 56 -9.47 -1.47 10.25
C MET A 56 -10.03 -1.25 8.85
N LEU A 57 -9.31 -0.51 8.03
CA LEU A 57 -9.58 -0.35 6.61
C LEU A 57 -8.56 -1.13 5.79
N ASP A 58 -9.02 -2.10 5.02
CA ASP A 58 -8.17 -2.83 4.07
C ASP A 58 -8.96 -3.28 2.84
N SER A 59 -9.69 -2.34 2.21
CA SER A 59 -10.45 -2.60 0.99
C SER A 59 -9.53 -3.17 -0.09
N ASN A 60 -9.94 -4.27 -0.70
CA ASN A 60 -9.17 -5.02 -1.68
C ASN A 60 -7.77 -5.46 -1.19
N GLY A 61 -7.54 -5.50 0.13
CA GLY A 61 -6.23 -5.79 0.71
C GLY A 61 -5.14 -4.77 0.36
N SER A 62 -5.53 -3.56 -0.05
CA SER A 62 -4.61 -2.59 -0.64
C SER A 62 -3.69 -1.93 0.38
N ASN A 63 -4.17 -1.64 1.60
CA ASN A 63 -3.33 -1.05 2.65
C ASN A 63 -2.25 -2.05 3.11
N THR A 64 -2.63 -3.26 3.46
CA THR A 64 -1.67 -4.28 3.92
C THR A 64 -0.68 -4.68 2.83
N THR A 65 -1.09 -4.71 1.54
CA THR A 65 -0.19 -5.01 0.42
C THR A 65 0.81 -3.88 0.19
N ALA A 66 0.34 -2.62 0.15
CA ALA A 66 1.21 -1.47 -0.01
C ALA A 66 2.24 -1.38 1.12
N VAL A 67 1.79 -1.50 2.37
CA VAL A 67 2.67 -1.49 3.55
C VAL A 67 3.69 -2.61 3.50
N ALA A 68 3.29 -3.84 3.16
CA ALA A 68 4.21 -4.97 3.06
C ALA A 68 5.32 -4.71 2.04
N ALA A 69 4.98 -4.16 0.87
CA ALA A 69 5.95 -3.79 -0.16
C ALA A 69 6.89 -2.67 0.34
N VAL A 70 6.34 -1.59 0.91
CA VAL A 70 7.11 -0.44 1.42
C VAL A 70 8.12 -0.87 2.48
N VAL A 71 7.70 -1.65 3.47
CA VAL A 71 8.57 -2.07 4.57
C VAL A 71 9.67 -3.02 4.10
N LYS A 72 9.36 -3.97 3.19
CA LYS A 72 10.39 -4.85 2.60
C LYS A 72 11.40 -4.09 1.74
N ILE A 73 10.95 -3.16 0.90
CA ILE A 73 11.81 -2.28 0.12
C ILE A 73 12.71 -1.47 1.04
N THR A 74 12.14 -0.83 2.06
CA THR A 74 12.88 -0.02 3.03
C THR A 74 13.96 -0.84 3.73
N LYS A 75 13.64 -2.07 4.15
CA LYS A 75 14.62 -2.99 4.75
C LYS A 75 15.72 -3.37 3.77
N ALA A 76 15.40 -3.70 2.53
CA ALA A 76 16.37 -4.04 1.48
C ALA A 76 17.34 -2.88 1.17
N LEU A 77 16.91 -1.64 1.40
CA LEU A 77 17.72 -0.42 1.24
C LEU A 77 18.50 -0.02 2.51
N GLY A 78 18.56 -0.88 3.52
CA GLY A 78 19.28 -0.60 4.77
C GLY A 78 18.49 0.24 5.78
N GLY A 79 17.16 0.25 5.69
CA GLY A 79 16.26 0.86 6.67
C GLY A 79 15.80 2.29 6.35
N SER A 80 16.23 2.89 5.23
CA SER A 80 15.80 4.24 4.85
C SER A 80 15.60 4.40 3.35
N VAL A 81 14.53 5.09 3.00
CA VAL A 81 14.23 5.51 1.61
C VAL A 81 14.44 7.02 1.39
N LYS A 82 14.87 7.75 2.41
CA LYS A 82 15.03 9.21 2.33
C LYS A 82 15.99 9.61 1.21
N GLY A 83 15.53 10.52 0.35
CA GLY A 83 16.29 11.03 -0.79
C GLY A 83 16.47 10.04 -1.94
N LYS A 84 15.89 8.84 -1.88
CA LYS A 84 15.96 7.84 -2.95
C LYS A 84 14.84 8.08 -3.96
N LYS A 85 15.18 7.93 -5.24
CA LYS A 85 14.18 8.00 -6.30
C LYS A 85 13.47 6.65 -6.44
N ILE A 86 12.16 6.67 -6.25
CA ILE A 86 11.29 5.48 -6.30
C ILE A 86 10.24 5.67 -7.38
N VAL A 87 10.14 4.70 -8.27
CA VAL A 87 9.09 4.66 -9.30
C VAL A 87 8.04 3.63 -8.92
N VAL A 88 6.78 4.05 -8.91
CA VAL A 88 5.62 3.19 -8.70
C VAL A 88 4.79 3.14 -9.97
N THR A 89 4.85 2.02 -10.71
CA THR A 89 4.03 1.87 -11.92
C THR A 89 2.57 1.60 -11.57
N ALA A 90 1.67 2.09 -12.43
CA ALA A 90 0.23 2.11 -12.18
C ALA A 90 -0.12 2.76 -10.82
N GLY A 91 0.61 3.82 -10.46
CA GLY A 91 0.54 4.48 -9.15
C GLY A 91 -0.79 5.16 -8.84
N THR A 92 -1.70 5.25 -9.80
CA THR A 92 -3.08 5.75 -9.60
C THR A 92 -4.04 4.69 -9.05
N GLY A 93 -3.62 3.43 -8.98
CA GLY A 93 -4.40 2.34 -8.41
C GLY A 93 -4.35 2.31 -6.87
N PRO A 94 -5.22 1.50 -6.21
CA PRO A 94 -5.34 1.46 -4.75
C PRO A 94 -4.02 1.19 -4.03
N VAL A 95 -3.29 0.16 -4.43
CA VAL A 95 -1.98 -0.21 -3.83
C VAL A 95 -0.92 0.83 -4.17
N GLY A 96 -0.85 1.24 -5.43
CA GLY A 96 0.15 2.21 -5.90
C GLY A 96 0.07 3.55 -5.19
N THR A 97 -1.14 4.09 -5.02
CA THR A 97 -1.40 5.35 -4.31
C THR A 97 -0.93 5.30 -2.85
N ARG A 98 -1.18 4.19 -2.13
CA ARG A 98 -0.75 4.02 -0.74
C ARG A 98 0.76 3.87 -0.63
N ALA A 99 1.35 3.03 -1.47
CA ALA A 99 2.80 2.83 -1.47
C ALA A 99 3.54 4.14 -1.79
N ALA A 100 3.09 4.88 -2.82
CA ALA A 100 3.64 6.18 -3.17
C ALA A 100 3.54 7.18 -2.02
N GLY A 101 2.39 7.22 -1.33
CA GLY A 101 2.17 8.09 -0.18
C GLY A 101 3.09 7.78 1.00
N LEU A 102 3.23 6.51 1.35
CA LEU A 102 4.12 6.07 2.44
C LEU A 102 5.59 6.36 2.12
N PHE A 103 6.04 6.15 0.88
CA PHE A 103 7.39 6.52 0.44
C PHE A 103 7.61 8.03 0.49
N ALA A 104 6.65 8.83 0.02
CA ALA A 104 6.74 10.29 0.07
C ALA A 104 6.80 10.81 1.50
N LYS A 105 5.97 10.28 2.41
CA LYS A 105 6.01 10.56 3.86
C LYS A 105 7.36 10.20 4.48
N ALA A 106 8.00 9.13 4.00
CA ALA A 106 9.34 8.71 4.44
C ALA A 106 10.49 9.53 3.80
N GLY A 107 10.19 10.54 2.98
CA GLY A 107 11.14 11.46 2.38
C GLY A 107 11.81 10.97 1.09
N ALA A 108 11.23 10.00 0.40
CA ALA A 108 11.66 9.60 -0.93
C ALA A 108 11.22 10.61 -2.02
N ASP A 109 11.96 10.68 -3.13
CA ASP A 109 11.53 11.34 -4.37
C ASP A 109 10.71 10.34 -5.19
N VAL A 110 9.39 10.50 -5.14
CA VAL A 110 8.46 9.52 -5.70
C VAL A 110 7.95 9.94 -7.06
N VAL A 111 7.99 9.01 -8.00
CA VAL A 111 7.37 9.14 -9.31
C VAL A 111 6.32 8.04 -9.46
N ILE A 112 5.08 8.42 -9.70
CA ILE A 112 4.03 7.47 -10.08
C ILE A 112 3.87 7.44 -11.60
N THR A 113 3.44 6.32 -12.15
CA THR A 113 3.05 6.29 -13.55
C THR A 113 1.55 6.17 -13.73
N SER A 114 1.04 6.78 -14.79
CA SER A 114 -0.36 6.72 -15.18
C SER A 114 -0.50 6.60 -16.71
N ARG A 115 -1.56 5.92 -17.15
CA ARG A 115 -1.91 5.89 -18.58
C ARG A 115 -2.46 7.24 -19.07
N LYS A 116 -3.12 7.99 -18.18
CA LYS A 116 -3.70 9.30 -18.43
C LYS A 116 -2.95 10.35 -17.61
N PRO A 117 -2.28 11.33 -18.24
CA PRO A 117 -1.53 12.36 -17.53
C PRO A 117 -2.36 13.10 -16.49
N GLU A 118 -3.58 13.48 -16.85
CA GLU A 118 -4.52 14.20 -15.99
C GLU A 118 -4.88 13.43 -14.71
N ASP A 119 -5.07 12.11 -14.81
CA ASP A 119 -5.29 11.26 -13.63
C ASP A 119 -4.03 11.16 -12.76
N GLY A 120 -2.87 11.08 -13.41
CA GLY A 120 -1.59 11.04 -12.71
C GLY A 120 -1.31 12.32 -11.92
N GLU A 121 -1.53 13.48 -12.50
CA GLU A 121 -1.36 14.79 -11.86
C GLU A 121 -2.34 14.96 -10.68
N ARG A 122 -3.61 14.65 -10.90
CA ARG A 122 -4.64 14.70 -9.86
C ARG A 122 -4.29 13.80 -8.68
N VAL A 123 -3.94 12.53 -8.93
CA VAL A 123 -3.60 11.58 -7.88
C VAL A 123 -2.31 11.96 -7.16
N SER A 124 -1.29 12.47 -7.87
CA SER A 124 -0.06 12.99 -7.24
C SER A 124 -0.37 14.11 -6.26
N ALA A 125 -1.24 15.06 -6.64
CA ALA A 125 -1.65 16.15 -5.76
C ALA A 125 -2.42 15.64 -4.52
N GLU A 126 -3.32 14.67 -4.70
CA GLU A 126 -4.06 14.02 -3.61
C GLU A 126 -3.11 13.30 -2.63
N ILE A 127 -2.10 12.58 -3.15
CA ILE A 127 -1.09 11.92 -2.32
C ILE A 127 -0.29 12.95 -1.52
N CYS A 128 0.20 14.01 -2.17
CA CYS A 128 0.95 15.07 -1.48
C CYS A 128 0.11 15.74 -0.38
N LYS A 129 -1.18 15.99 -0.65
CA LYS A 129 -2.10 16.58 0.33
C LYS A 129 -2.31 15.68 1.56
N ARG A 130 -2.40 14.36 1.37
CA ARG A 130 -2.68 13.40 2.45
C ARG A 130 -1.43 13.03 3.23
N PHE A 131 -0.35 12.64 2.53
CA PHE A 131 0.84 12.03 3.14
C PHE A 131 1.99 13.03 3.32
N GLY A 132 1.92 14.20 2.70
CA GLY A 132 3.05 15.11 2.59
C GLY A 132 4.08 14.66 1.55
N GLY A 133 5.23 15.36 1.51
CA GLY A 133 6.34 15.05 0.60
C GLY A 133 6.07 15.49 -0.85
N THR A 134 6.83 14.90 -1.78
CA THR A 134 6.76 15.24 -3.21
C THR A 134 6.51 13.99 -4.03
N VAL A 135 5.46 14.02 -4.84
CA VAL A 135 5.11 12.96 -5.79
C VAL A 135 4.91 13.61 -7.17
N LYS A 136 5.59 13.08 -8.17
CA LYS A 136 5.45 13.49 -9.57
C LYS A 136 4.74 12.38 -10.35
N SER A 137 4.11 12.73 -11.46
CA SER A 137 3.53 11.77 -12.38
C SER A 137 4.21 11.81 -13.73
N VAL A 138 4.38 10.64 -14.33
CA VAL A 138 4.84 10.49 -15.72
C VAL A 138 3.93 9.52 -16.46
N PRO A 139 3.72 9.70 -17.77
CA PRO A 139 2.91 8.77 -18.55
C PRO A 139 3.63 7.43 -18.72
N LEU A 140 2.88 6.33 -18.63
CA LEU A 140 3.29 4.98 -19.01
C LEU A 140 2.08 4.27 -19.61
N ARG A 141 1.92 4.33 -20.92
CA ARG A 141 0.84 3.71 -21.68
C ARG A 141 1.27 2.37 -22.27
N GLU A 142 2.54 2.30 -22.67
CA GLU A 142 3.14 1.17 -23.38
C GLU A 142 4.49 0.80 -22.76
N PRO A 143 4.89 -0.47 -22.81
CA PRO A 143 6.18 -0.94 -22.26
C PRO A 143 7.40 -0.21 -22.84
N SER A 144 7.34 0.26 -24.08
CA SER A 144 8.39 1.06 -24.73
C SER A 144 8.75 2.36 -23.98
N GLN A 145 7.83 2.90 -23.17
CA GLN A 145 8.04 4.10 -22.36
C GLN A 145 8.69 3.80 -21.00
N ALA A 146 8.81 2.52 -20.63
CA ALA A 146 9.27 2.13 -19.29
C ALA A 146 10.69 2.61 -18.99
N ALA A 147 11.62 2.54 -19.95
CA ALA A 147 12.99 2.97 -19.76
C ALA A 147 13.09 4.45 -19.36
N ALA A 148 12.29 5.31 -19.98
CA ALA A 148 12.22 6.73 -19.62
C ALA A 148 11.58 6.95 -18.23
N ALA A 149 10.53 6.19 -17.92
CA ALA A 149 9.85 6.31 -16.64
C ALA A 149 10.74 5.91 -15.44
N VAL A 150 11.59 4.88 -15.60
CA VAL A 150 12.49 4.40 -14.54
C VAL A 150 13.86 5.06 -14.53
N GLN A 151 14.12 6.00 -15.43
CA GLN A 151 15.43 6.65 -15.54
C GLN A 151 15.87 7.29 -14.21
N GLY A 152 17.07 6.89 -13.75
CA GLY A 152 17.67 7.38 -12.51
C GLY A 152 16.97 6.92 -11.24
N ALA A 153 16.03 5.97 -11.31
CA ALA A 153 15.42 5.35 -10.13
C ALA A 153 16.40 4.39 -9.43
N GLU A 154 16.26 4.28 -8.12
CA GLU A 154 16.91 3.24 -7.33
C GLU A 154 15.96 2.07 -7.07
N VAL A 155 14.66 2.33 -7.08
CA VAL A 155 13.60 1.37 -6.78
C VAL A 155 12.50 1.43 -7.83
N LEU A 156 12.02 0.26 -8.21
CA LEU A 156 10.81 0.09 -9.01
C LEU A 156 9.82 -0.80 -8.27
N LEU A 157 8.62 -0.30 -8.06
CA LEU A 157 7.47 -1.05 -7.56
C LEU A 157 6.38 -1.10 -8.62
N ASN A 158 6.05 -2.29 -9.09
CA ASN A 158 4.89 -2.47 -9.97
C ASN A 158 3.63 -2.81 -9.18
N ALA A 159 2.63 -1.94 -9.27
CA ALA A 159 1.28 -2.14 -8.75
C ALA A 159 0.23 -2.20 -9.87
N GLY A 160 0.66 -2.64 -11.06
CA GLY A 160 -0.15 -2.72 -12.26
C GLY A 160 -1.19 -3.84 -12.23
N PRO A 161 -2.09 -3.85 -13.22
CA PRO A 161 -3.13 -4.86 -13.32
C PRO A 161 -2.54 -6.25 -13.60
N ALA A 162 -3.23 -7.28 -13.12
CA ALA A 162 -2.83 -8.67 -13.34
C ALA A 162 -2.80 -9.05 -14.83
N GLY A 163 -1.77 -9.79 -15.22
CA GLY A 163 -1.62 -10.27 -16.60
C GLY A 163 -1.20 -9.19 -17.62
N VAL A 164 -0.65 -8.07 -17.14
CA VAL A 164 -0.18 -6.99 -18.02
C VAL A 164 1.28 -6.67 -17.70
N MET A 165 2.18 -6.95 -18.65
CA MET A 165 3.58 -6.56 -18.56
C MET A 165 3.74 -5.07 -18.89
N LEU A 166 4.26 -4.32 -17.93
CA LEU A 166 4.48 -2.86 -18.04
C LEU A 166 5.95 -2.51 -18.23
N VAL A 167 6.87 -3.33 -17.68
CA VAL A 167 8.29 -3.01 -17.66
C VAL A 167 9.10 -4.17 -18.23
N PRO A 168 9.61 -4.04 -19.47
CA PRO A 168 10.49 -5.04 -20.05
C PRO A 168 11.85 -5.03 -19.35
N ARG A 169 12.58 -6.14 -19.45
CA ARG A 169 13.86 -6.38 -18.75
C ARG A 169 14.92 -5.32 -19.04
N ASP A 170 15.07 -4.92 -20.28
CA ASP A 170 16.06 -3.94 -20.74
C ASP A 170 15.84 -2.53 -20.15
N ALA A 171 14.61 -2.22 -19.75
CA ALA A 171 14.28 -0.96 -19.11
C ALA A 171 14.93 -0.81 -17.73
N TRP A 172 15.12 -1.92 -16.97
CA TRP A 172 15.53 -1.86 -15.57
C TRP A 172 16.80 -2.64 -15.20
N ALA A 173 17.17 -3.67 -15.99
CA ALA A 173 18.31 -4.55 -15.71
C ALA A 173 19.62 -3.77 -15.49
N GLY A 174 20.33 -4.06 -14.40
CA GLY A 174 21.59 -3.40 -14.04
C GLY A 174 21.49 -1.94 -13.60
N LYS A 175 20.27 -1.39 -13.44
CA LYS A 175 20.05 0.04 -13.14
C LYS A 175 19.45 0.28 -11.76
N LEU A 176 18.74 -0.70 -11.20
CA LEU A 176 18.01 -0.60 -9.95
C LEU A 176 18.72 -1.30 -8.80
N LYS A 177 18.44 -0.87 -7.57
CA LYS A 177 18.85 -1.56 -6.33
C LYS A 177 17.78 -2.54 -5.86
N VAL A 178 16.51 -2.18 -6.00
CA VAL A 178 15.38 -3.02 -5.59
C VAL A 178 14.30 -2.98 -6.65
N VAL A 179 13.73 -4.14 -6.95
CA VAL A 179 12.62 -4.30 -7.89
C VAL A 179 11.53 -5.16 -7.26
N VAL A 180 10.28 -4.72 -7.36
CA VAL A 180 9.14 -5.41 -6.77
C VAL A 180 8.00 -5.52 -7.77
N ASP A 181 7.51 -6.73 -8.00
CA ASP A 181 6.32 -6.97 -8.80
C ASP A 181 5.18 -7.56 -7.96
N LEU A 182 4.07 -6.84 -7.86
CA LEU A 182 2.89 -7.31 -7.13
C LEU A 182 1.93 -8.14 -7.99
N ASN A 183 2.26 -8.34 -9.26
CA ASN A 183 1.45 -9.15 -10.17
C ASN A 183 1.81 -10.63 -10.05
N ALA A 184 0.79 -11.47 -9.79
CA ALA A 184 0.95 -12.92 -9.66
C ALA A 184 0.53 -13.70 -10.92
N LEU A 185 -0.11 -13.05 -11.89
CA LEU A 185 -0.64 -13.70 -13.09
C LEU A 185 0.21 -13.37 -14.32
N PRO A 186 0.67 -14.39 -15.07
CA PRO A 186 1.41 -14.17 -16.31
C PRO A 186 0.56 -13.49 -17.41
N PRO A 187 1.19 -12.62 -18.25
CA PRO A 187 2.53 -12.15 -18.09
C PRO A 187 2.68 -11.28 -16.84
N LEU A 188 3.82 -11.43 -16.14
CA LEU A 188 4.12 -10.62 -14.95
C LEU A 188 4.31 -9.15 -15.35
N GLY A 189 4.16 -8.24 -14.38
CA GLY A 189 4.22 -6.81 -14.64
C GLY A 189 5.62 -6.31 -14.94
N ILE A 190 6.66 -6.97 -14.40
CA ILE A 190 8.07 -6.70 -14.65
C ILE A 190 8.72 -7.97 -15.19
N GLU A 191 9.21 -7.91 -16.41
CA GLU A 191 9.92 -9.03 -17.01
C GLU A 191 11.24 -9.31 -16.26
N GLY A 192 11.45 -10.59 -15.88
CA GLY A 192 12.66 -11.04 -15.17
C GLY A 192 12.53 -11.06 -13.64
N VAL A 193 11.41 -10.62 -13.07
CA VAL A 193 11.04 -10.85 -11.67
C VAL A 193 10.15 -12.09 -11.61
N GLU A 194 10.39 -12.97 -10.64
CA GLU A 194 9.61 -14.18 -10.45
C GLU A 194 8.60 -14.03 -9.31
N VAL A 195 7.45 -14.69 -9.42
CA VAL A 195 6.35 -14.60 -8.43
C VAL A 195 6.82 -14.94 -7.02
N ASN A 196 7.76 -15.89 -6.89
CA ASN A 196 8.30 -16.39 -5.61
C ASN A 196 9.52 -15.62 -5.12
N ASP A 197 10.01 -14.61 -5.83
CA ASP A 197 11.17 -13.83 -5.37
C ASP A 197 10.88 -13.20 -4.01
N ASP A 198 11.80 -13.40 -3.07
CA ASP A 198 11.72 -12.87 -1.71
C ASP A 198 13.12 -12.45 -1.21
N GLY A 199 13.72 -11.49 -1.92
CA GLY A 199 15.06 -10.99 -1.67
C GLY A 199 16.14 -11.63 -2.54
N GLN A 200 15.78 -12.35 -3.59
CA GLN A 200 16.73 -12.88 -4.57
C GLN A 200 17.37 -11.76 -5.39
N THR A 201 18.59 -11.99 -5.86
CA THR A 201 19.23 -11.08 -6.81
C THR A 201 18.78 -11.39 -8.22
N ARG A 202 18.19 -10.41 -8.91
CA ARG A 202 17.84 -10.46 -10.32
C ARG A 202 18.47 -9.27 -11.04
N GLU A 203 19.23 -9.51 -12.09
CA GLU A 203 19.89 -8.45 -12.89
C GLU A 203 20.61 -7.39 -12.03
N GLY A 204 21.23 -7.82 -10.92
CA GLY A 204 21.93 -6.93 -9.99
C GLY A 204 21.06 -6.22 -8.95
N ALA A 205 19.72 -6.35 -9.01
CA ALA A 205 18.77 -5.79 -8.04
C ALA A 205 18.27 -6.86 -7.06
N ILE A 206 17.90 -6.45 -5.84
CA ILE A 206 17.15 -7.28 -4.89
C ILE A 206 15.68 -7.32 -5.38
N ALA A 207 15.21 -8.52 -5.69
CA ALA A 207 13.87 -8.74 -6.26
C ALA A 207 12.89 -9.30 -5.25
N PHE A 208 11.65 -8.81 -5.33
CA PHE A 208 10.49 -9.36 -4.62
C PHE A 208 9.33 -9.54 -5.59
N GLY A 209 8.77 -10.74 -5.62
CA GLY A 209 7.57 -11.07 -6.36
C GLY A 209 6.31 -11.04 -5.50
N ALA A 210 5.18 -11.26 -6.13
CA ALA A 210 3.87 -11.17 -5.49
C ALA A 210 3.72 -12.10 -4.27
N LEU A 211 4.22 -13.33 -4.33
CA LEU A 211 4.18 -14.27 -3.20
C LEU A 211 5.20 -13.91 -2.12
N GLY A 212 6.38 -13.42 -2.48
CA GLY A 212 7.36 -12.92 -1.51
C GLY A 212 6.80 -11.76 -0.67
N ILE A 213 6.12 -10.81 -1.30
CA ILE A 213 5.39 -9.75 -0.59
C ILE A 213 4.17 -10.31 0.13
N GLY A 214 3.40 -11.20 -0.52
CA GLY A 214 2.16 -11.77 0.00
C GLY A 214 2.34 -12.55 1.30
N ASN A 215 3.44 -13.27 1.46
CA ASN A 215 3.76 -14.01 2.69
C ASN A 215 3.88 -13.06 3.91
N PHE A 216 4.55 -11.94 3.76
CA PHE A 216 4.64 -10.95 4.82
C PHE A 216 3.32 -10.19 5.00
N LYS A 217 2.65 -9.82 3.91
CA LYS A 217 1.33 -9.20 3.93
C LYS A 217 0.32 -10.02 4.75
N MET A 218 0.30 -11.35 4.60
CA MET A 218 -0.62 -12.21 5.36
C MET A 218 -0.29 -12.24 6.85
N LYS A 219 1.00 -12.23 7.22
CA LYS A 219 1.41 -12.11 8.64
C LYS A 219 0.97 -10.78 9.22
N LEU A 220 1.20 -9.70 8.49
CA LEU A 220 0.79 -8.35 8.88
C LEU A 220 -0.72 -8.23 9.04
N HIS A 221 -1.50 -8.74 8.09
CA HIS A 221 -2.95 -8.72 8.15
C HIS A 221 -3.47 -9.43 9.40
N LYS A 222 -2.96 -10.63 9.70
CA LYS A 222 -3.33 -11.38 10.90
C LYS A 222 -2.96 -10.62 12.18
N GLU A 223 -1.79 -10.02 12.26
CA GLU A 223 -1.36 -9.20 13.40
C GLU A 223 -2.29 -7.99 13.58
N CYS A 224 -2.64 -7.29 12.50
CA CYS A 224 -3.59 -6.17 12.56
C CYS A 224 -4.96 -6.63 13.10
N ILE A 225 -5.51 -7.73 12.61
CA ILE A 225 -6.77 -8.29 13.12
C ILE A 225 -6.67 -8.62 14.60
N THR A 226 -5.58 -9.26 15.04
CA THR A 226 -5.38 -9.58 16.46
C THR A 226 -5.36 -8.32 17.32
N ARG A 227 -4.67 -7.25 16.86
CA ARG A 227 -4.59 -5.98 17.59
C ARG A 227 -5.94 -5.28 17.77
N LEU A 228 -6.89 -5.44 16.85
CA LEU A 228 -8.21 -4.85 16.99
C LEU A 228 -8.92 -5.24 18.29
N PHE A 229 -8.56 -6.40 18.86
CA PHE A 229 -9.16 -6.92 20.08
C PHE A 229 -8.33 -6.67 21.34
N THR A 230 -7.21 -5.95 21.26
CA THR A 230 -6.39 -5.60 22.43
C THR A 230 -6.91 -4.36 23.15
N ARG A 231 -7.55 -3.46 22.42
CA ARG A 231 -8.14 -2.19 22.90
C ARG A 231 -9.32 -1.83 21.99
N ASN A 232 -10.04 -0.76 22.30
CA ASN A 232 -11.26 -0.38 21.58
C ASN A 232 -11.15 0.93 20.77
N ASP A 233 -9.96 1.49 20.63
CA ASP A 233 -9.75 2.81 20.05
C ASP A 233 -8.74 2.84 18.90
N LEU A 234 -8.33 1.68 18.37
CA LEU A 234 -7.45 1.61 17.22
C LEU A 234 -8.20 2.00 15.94
N VAL A 235 -7.54 2.78 15.11
CA VAL A 235 -7.95 3.02 13.73
C VAL A 235 -6.78 2.61 12.85
N LEU A 236 -6.90 1.46 12.20
CA LEU A 236 -5.86 0.89 11.35
C LEU A 236 -6.13 1.25 9.88
N ASP A 237 -5.43 2.24 9.41
CA ASP A 237 -5.32 2.65 8.00
C ASP A 237 -3.90 2.38 7.47
N ALA A 238 -3.54 2.87 6.29
CA ALA A 238 -2.23 2.59 5.70
C ALA A 238 -1.07 3.02 6.60
N GLU A 239 -1.19 4.19 7.23
CA GLU A 239 -0.14 4.80 8.05
C GLU A 239 0.05 4.04 9.37
N THR A 240 -1.03 3.70 10.03
CA THR A 240 -1.00 2.95 11.31
C THR A 240 -0.67 1.47 11.10
N ILE A 241 -1.07 0.87 9.98
CA ILE A 241 -0.65 -0.47 9.58
C ILE A 241 0.86 -0.51 9.31
N GLU A 242 1.45 0.58 8.78
CA GLU A 242 2.91 0.68 8.59
C GLU A 242 3.66 0.59 9.92
N ASP A 243 3.15 1.21 10.98
CA ASP A 243 3.77 1.12 12.31
C ASP A 243 3.71 -0.33 12.86
N VAL A 244 2.57 -1.00 12.69
CA VAL A 244 2.45 -2.44 13.02
C VAL A 244 3.45 -3.29 12.23
N ALA A 245 3.64 -2.99 10.93
CA ALA A 245 4.58 -3.74 10.09
C ALA A 245 6.02 -3.53 10.52
N LYS A 246 6.42 -2.31 10.90
CA LYS A 246 7.77 -2.00 11.41
C LYS A 246 8.08 -2.80 12.68
N GLU A 247 7.14 -2.85 13.63
CA GLU A 247 7.30 -3.66 14.84
C GLU A 247 7.40 -5.16 14.53
N LEU A 248 6.58 -5.64 13.57
CA LEU A 248 6.60 -7.06 13.18
C LEU A 248 7.91 -7.47 12.49
N MET A 249 8.57 -6.53 11.80
CA MET A 249 9.87 -6.77 11.13
C MET A 249 11.06 -6.79 12.09
N GLN A 250 10.89 -6.34 13.33
CA GLN A 250 11.94 -6.35 14.38
C GLN A 250 11.93 -7.63 15.23
N LYS A 251 10.83 -8.38 15.17
CA LYS A 251 10.68 -9.70 15.81
C LYS A 251 11.29 -10.81 14.96
#